data_e56afc0e0193c915086c5b19f07621a7
#
_entry.id   e56afc0e0193c915086c5b19f07621a7
#
_cell.length_a   1.000
_cell.length_b   1.000
_cell.length_c   1.000
_cell.angle_alpha   90.00
_cell.angle_beta   90.00
_cell.angle_gamma   90.00
#
_symmetry.space_group_name_H-M   'P 1'
#
loop_
_entity.id
_entity.type
_entity.pdbx_description
1 polymer ?
#
loop_
_entity_poly.entity_id
_entity_poly.type
_entity_poly.pdbx_seq_one_letter_code
_entity_poly.pdbx_strand_id
1 'polypeptide(L)'
;MKWIIRIFVLLAIIGGAFYYLKSGNGYYSTKEYYVKVMTDSTVENEKLSNGEILTYHVYDEKVYDKKGEERKLKISVQNKLEKNQYYLIDWEDRRGIVSKIAKVDQTKIDKSILDKLNGNS
;
A
#
# COMPACT_ATOMS: atom_id res chain seq x y z
N MET A 1 15.27 -36.63 -13.63
CA MET A 1 15.04 -35.65 -12.55
C MET A 1 15.90 -34.41 -12.66
N LYS A 2 17.12 -34.47 -13.13
CA LYS A 2 17.98 -33.27 -13.26
C LYS A 2 17.44 -32.22 -14.20
N TRP A 3 16.71 -32.57 -15.21
CA TRP A 3 16.17 -31.59 -16.15
C TRP A 3 14.85 -30.98 -15.73
N ILE A 4 14.13 -31.57 -14.79
CA ILE A 4 13.00 -30.94 -14.14
C ILE A 4 13.47 -29.74 -13.31
N ILE A 5 14.59 -29.89 -12.62
CA ILE A 5 15.22 -28.82 -11.82
C ILE A 5 15.67 -27.68 -12.75
N ARG A 6 16.24 -28.02 -13.94
CA ARG A 6 16.64 -27.02 -14.93
C ARG A 6 15.46 -26.23 -15.48
N ILE A 7 14.35 -26.89 -15.71
CA ILE A 7 13.11 -26.23 -16.17
C ILE A 7 12.59 -25.30 -15.09
N PHE A 8 12.60 -25.71 -13.83
CA PHE A 8 12.19 -24.87 -12.71
C PHE A 8 13.07 -23.63 -12.56
N VAL A 9 14.38 -23.79 -12.68
CA VAL A 9 15.32 -22.67 -12.62
C VAL A 9 15.09 -21.70 -13.77
N LEU A 10 14.87 -22.19 -14.98
CA LEU A 10 14.57 -21.37 -16.13
C LEU A 10 13.26 -20.58 -15.96
N LEU A 11 12.21 -21.22 -15.46
CA LEU A 11 10.93 -20.59 -15.19
C LEU A 11 11.05 -19.52 -14.11
N ALA A 12 11.86 -19.77 -13.07
CA ALA A 12 12.09 -18.79 -12.01
C ALA A 12 12.83 -17.56 -12.53
N ILE A 13 13.82 -17.74 -13.41
CA ILE A 13 14.56 -16.64 -14.02
C ILE A 13 13.65 -15.80 -14.93
N ILE A 14 12.85 -16.45 -15.79
CA ILE A 14 11.92 -15.77 -16.68
C ILE A 14 10.86 -15.03 -15.86
N GLY A 15 10.28 -15.67 -14.85
CA GLY A 15 9.29 -15.07 -13.98
C GLY A 15 9.84 -13.87 -13.21
N GLY A 16 11.06 -14.00 -12.69
CA GLY A 16 11.74 -12.92 -11.97
C GLY A 16 12.07 -11.74 -12.87
N ALA A 17 12.57 -12.00 -14.09
CA ALA A 17 12.86 -10.95 -15.05
C ALA A 17 11.58 -10.24 -15.49
N PHE A 18 10.51 -10.99 -15.73
CA PHE A 18 9.22 -10.43 -16.11
C PHE A 18 8.64 -9.56 -14.98
N TYR A 19 8.73 -10.01 -13.75
CA TYR A 19 8.30 -9.26 -12.58
C TYR A 19 9.09 -7.97 -12.43
N TYR A 20 10.40 -8.04 -12.61
CA TYR A 20 11.29 -6.88 -12.51
C TYR A 20 10.97 -5.83 -13.58
N LEU A 21 10.76 -6.26 -14.81
CA LEU A 21 10.39 -5.34 -15.91
C LEU A 21 9.00 -4.73 -15.69
N LYS A 22 8.05 -5.54 -15.21
CA LYS A 22 6.69 -5.09 -14.96
C LYS A 22 6.60 -4.10 -13.80
N SER A 23 7.48 -4.20 -12.82
CA SER A 23 7.53 -3.26 -11.69
C SER A 23 8.23 -1.94 -12.00
N GLY A 24 8.58 -1.69 -13.25
CA GLY A 24 9.18 -0.44 -13.69
C GLY A 24 10.59 -0.23 -13.18
N ASN A 25 11.39 -1.28 -13.09
CA ASN A 25 12.77 -1.23 -12.60
C ASN A 25 12.89 -0.69 -11.17
N GLY A 26 11.83 -0.84 -10.38
CA GLY A 26 11.79 -0.33 -9.03
C GLY A 26 11.64 1.19 -8.91
N TYR A 27 11.62 1.92 -10.01
CA TYR A 27 11.50 3.38 -9.98
C TYR A 27 10.14 3.82 -9.44
N TYR A 28 9.07 3.19 -9.92
CA TYR A 28 7.70 3.43 -9.48
C TYR A 28 7.10 2.20 -8.81
N SER A 29 7.93 1.36 -8.22
CA SER A 29 7.42 0.17 -7.55
C SER A 29 6.60 0.57 -6.33
N THR A 30 5.41 0.02 -6.26
CA THR A 30 4.51 0.23 -5.14
C THR A 30 4.30 -1.07 -4.37
N LYS A 31 4.02 -0.94 -3.09
CA LYS A 31 3.59 -2.05 -2.25
C LYS A 31 2.16 -1.82 -1.83
N GLU A 32 1.39 -2.88 -1.81
CA GLU A 32 0.00 -2.81 -1.37
C GLU A 32 -0.09 -3.05 0.13
N TYR A 33 -0.84 -2.18 0.80
CA TYR A 33 -1.11 -2.31 2.23
C TYR A 33 -2.60 -2.15 2.49
N TYR A 34 -3.09 -2.91 3.47
CA TYR A 34 -4.44 -2.75 3.97
C TYR A 34 -4.41 -1.88 5.22
N VAL A 35 -5.38 -0.98 5.32
CA VAL A 35 -5.53 -0.09 6.46
C VAL A 35 -6.99 0.04 6.86
N LYS A 36 -7.23 0.11 8.17
CA LYS A 36 -8.51 0.52 8.73
C LYS A 36 -8.33 1.90 9.34
N VAL A 37 -9.09 2.87 8.87
CA VAL A 37 -8.98 4.25 9.35
C VAL A 37 -9.63 4.34 10.73
N MET A 38 -8.82 4.57 11.76
CA MET A 38 -9.27 4.63 13.14
C MET A 38 -9.10 6.01 13.76
N THR A 39 -8.23 6.85 13.20
CA THR A 39 -7.90 8.17 13.72
C THR A 39 -8.51 9.27 12.89
N ASP A 40 -8.63 10.44 13.48
CA ASP A 40 -9.02 11.65 12.74
C ASP A 40 -7.81 12.21 11.99
N SER A 41 -8.08 12.81 10.85
CA SER A 41 -7.02 13.40 10.05
C SER A 41 -6.52 14.70 10.65
N THR A 42 -5.23 14.97 10.41
CA THR A 42 -4.66 16.31 10.58
C THR A 42 -4.67 16.98 9.20
N VAL A 43 -5.05 18.25 9.14
CA VAL A 43 -5.10 18.98 7.88
C VAL A 43 -3.75 19.68 7.66
N GLU A 44 -3.13 19.43 6.50
CA GLU A 44 -1.92 20.11 6.08
C GLU A 44 -2.14 20.83 4.77
N ASN A 45 -1.61 22.02 4.62
CA ASN A 45 -1.70 22.82 3.40
C ASN A 45 -0.33 22.92 2.75
N GLU A 46 -0.30 22.74 1.44
CA GLU A 46 0.91 22.89 0.63
C GLU A 46 0.68 23.99 -0.38
N LYS A 47 1.59 24.99 -0.39
CA LYS A 47 1.54 26.09 -1.35
C LYS A 47 2.34 25.70 -2.59
N LEU A 48 1.67 25.72 -3.73
CA LEU A 48 2.30 25.43 -5.02
C LEU A 48 3.03 26.66 -5.56
N SER A 49 3.90 26.45 -6.54
CA SER A 49 4.67 27.51 -7.17
C SER A 49 3.80 28.55 -7.89
N ASN A 50 2.58 28.15 -8.33
CA ASN A 50 1.63 29.06 -8.95
C ASN A 50 0.76 29.86 -7.96
N GLY A 51 1.00 29.69 -6.64
CA GLY A 51 0.22 30.34 -5.59
C GLY A 51 -1.00 29.59 -5.11
N GLU A 52 -1.35 28.50 -5.75
CA GLU A 52 -2.47 27.65 -5.30
C GLU A 52 -2.10 26.90 -4.02
N ILE A 53 -3.13 26.63 -3.20
CA ILE A 53 -2.96 25.89 -1.95
C ILE A 53 -3.64 24.54 -2.10
N LEU A 54 -2.89 23.45 -1.90
CA LEU A 54 -3.44 22.11 -1.82
C LEU A 54 -3.63 21.73 -0.36
N THR A 55 -4.81 21.20 -0.06
CA THR A 55 -5.14 20.72 1.28
C THR A 55 -5.08 19.20 1.30
N TYR A 56 -4.35 18.65 2.26
CA TYR A 56 -4.23 17.22 2.47
C TYR A 56 -4.78 16.85 3.83
N HIS A 57 -5.43 15.71 3.86
CA HIS A 57 -5.82 15.04 5.10
C HIS A 57 -4.76 13.99 5.40
N VAL A 58 -4.14 14.08 6.57
CA VAL A 58 -3.02 13.23 6.98
C VAL A 58 -3.45 12.30 8.09
N TYR A 59 -3.21 11.01 7.89
CA TYR A 59 -3.52 9.96 8.85
C TYR A 59 -2.25 9.21 9.22
N ASP A 60 -2.01 9.04 10.51
CA ASP A 60 -0.94 8.17 11.01
C ASP A 60 -1.58 6.85 11.42
N GLU A 61 -1.42 5.83 10.59
CA GLU A 61 -2.10 4.55 10.76
C GLU A 61 -1.14 3.38 10.64
N LYS A 62 -1.46 2.31 11.35
CA LYS A 62 -0.83 1.03 11.17
C LYS A 62 -1.44 0.34 9.95
N VAL A 63 -0.59 -0.10 9.05
CA VAL A 63 -1.00 -0.80 7.84
C VAL A 63 -0.38 -2.19 7.82
N TYR A 64 -0.99 -3.09 7.06
CA TYR A 64 -0.54 -4.47 6.96
C TYR A 64 -0.44 -4.87 5.50
N ASP A 65 0.67 -5.50 5.13
CA ASP A 65 0.84 -6.03 3.78
C ASP A 65 0.10 -7.36 3.61
N LYS A 66 0.20 -7.95 2.43
CA LYS A 66 -0.46 -9.24 2.14
C LYS A 66 0.04 -10.39 2.99
N LYS A 67 1.24 -10.25 3.56
CA LYS A 67 1.82 -11.23 4.47
C LYS A 67 1.42 -10.99 5.92
N GLY A 68 0.73 -9.90 6.20
CA GLY A 68 0.33 -9.50 7.53
C GLY A 68 1.39 -8.78 8.33
N GLU A 69 2.45 -8.32 7.69
CA GLU A 69 3.49 -7.53 8.35
C GLU A 69 3.00 -6.12 8.61
N GLU A 70 3.20 -5.66 9.83
CA GLU A 70 2.78 -4.34 10.30
C GLU A 70 3.79 -3.27 9.89
N ARG A 71 3.28 -2.11 9.51
CA ARG A 71 4.07 -0.93 9.26
C ARG A 71 3.26 0.31 9.62
N LYS A 72 3.92 1.34 10.14
CA LYS A 72 3.30 2.64 10.37
C LYS A 72 3.58 3.53 9.18
N LEU A 73 2.52 4.06 8.59
CA LEU A 73 2.63 4.97 7.46
C LEU A 73 1.88 6.26 7.74
N LYS A 74 2.45 7.36 7.23
CA LYS A 74 1.79 8.65 7.18
C LYS A 74 1.05 8.75 5.85
N ILE A 75 -0.26 8.65 5.88
CA ILE A 75 -1.11 8.64 4.70
C ILE A 75 -1.62 10.05 4.45
N SER A 76 -1.18 10.67 3.35
CA SER A 76 -1.63 12.01 2.94
C SER A 76 -2.51 11.88 1.72
N VAL A 77 -3.75 12.32 1.82
CA VAL A 77 -4.73 12.26 0.74
C VAL A 77 -5.49 13.57 0.63
N GLN A 78 -5.93 13.91 -0.57
CA GLN A 78 -6.70 15.14 -0.81
C GLN A 78 -8.14 15.01 -0.34
N ASN A 79 -8.71 13.81 -0.44
CA ASN A 79 -10.08 13.53 -0.03
C ASN A 79 -10.08 12.88 1.35
N LYS A 80 -10.94 13.37 2.24
CA LYS A 80 -11.07 12.82 3.58
C LYS A 80 -11.53 11.37 3.51
N LEU A 81 -10.84 10.49 4.24
CA LEU A 81 -11.21 9.09 4.36
C LEU A 81 -12.30 8.88 5.41
N GLU A 82 -13.14 7.87 5.20
CA GLU A 82 -14.18 7.53 6.16
C GLU A 82 -13.60 6.74 7.33
N LYS A 83 -13.97 7.16 8.54
CA LYS A 83 -13.55 6.48 9.76
C LYS A 83 -14.22 5.10 9.87
N ASN A 84 -13.51 4.13 10.41
CA ASN A 84 -13.94 2.73 10.55
C ASN A 84 -14.16 1.99 9.23
N GLN A 85 -13.55 2.49 8.13
CA GLN A 85 -13.61 1.84 6.85
C GLN A 85 -12.23 1.27 6.48
N TYR A 86 -12.25 0.28 5.60
CA TYR A 86 -11.04 -0.41 5.14
C TYR A 86 -10.64 0.12 3.79
N TYR A 87 -9.33 0.33 3.60
CA TYR A 87 -8.76 0.82 2.35
C TYR A 87 -7.57 -0.03 1.94
N LEU A 88 -7.41 -0.21 0.64
CA LEU A 88 -6.20 -0.76 0.05
C LEU A 88 -5.42 0.40 -0.54
N ILE A 89 -4.18 0.56 -0.10
CA ILE A 89 -3.31 1.62 -0.58
C ILE A 89 -2.14 1.05 -1.36
N ASP A 90 -1.77 1.73 -2.43
CA ASP A 90 -0.52 1.51 -3.14
C ASP A 90 0.48 2.53 -2.62
N TRP A 91 1.49 2.05 -1.93
CA TRP A 91 2.50 2.88 -1.29
C TRP A 91 3.78 2.87 -2.10
N GLU A 92 4.28 4.05 -2.43
CA GLU A 92 5.54 4.22 -3.13
C GLU A 92 6.64 4.54 -2.13
N ASP A 93 7.46 3.53 -1.81
CA ASP A 93 8.51 3.64 -0.79
C ASP A 93 9.55 4.69 -1.13
N ARG A 94 9.87 4.83 -2.38
CA ARG A 94 10.91 5.76 -2.82
C ARG A 94 10.57 7.21 -2.50
N ARG A 95 9.32 7.60 -2.76
CA ARG A 95 8.85 8.97 -2.50
C ARG A 95 8.12 9.12 -1.17
N GLY A 96 7.82 8.01 -0.51
CA GLY A 96 7.07 8.03 0.75
C GLY A 96 5.67 8.57 0.61
N ILE A 97 4.97 8.24 -0.48
CA ILE A 97 3.64 8.75 -0.76
C ILE A 97 2.67 7.62 -1.12
N VAL A 98 1.39 7.90 -0.93
CA VAL A 98 0.31 7.05 -1.44
C VAL A 98 0.13 7.33 -2.91
N SER A 99 0.39 6.33 -3.76
CA SER A 99 0.21 6.40 -5.19
C SER A 99 -1.25 6.24 -5.58
N LYS A 100 -1.96 5.34 -4.89
CA LYS A 100 -3.36 5.05 -5.15
C LYS A 100 -4.03 4.58 -3.87
N ILE A 101 -5.30 4.93 -3.69
CA ILE A 101 -6.09 4.47 -2.56
C ILE A 101 -7.50 4.11 -3.03
N ALA A 102 -8.02 2.98 -2.55
CA ALA A 102 -9.35 2.52 -2.87
C ALA A 102 -10.02 1.90 -1.66
N LYS A 103 -11.28 2.19 -1.45
CA LYS A 103 -12.07 1.56 -0.40
C LYS A 103 -12.25 0.09 -0.75
N VAL A 104 -12.05 -0.78 0.24
CA VAL A 104 -12.17 -2.22 0.05
C VAL A 104 -13.15 -2.80 1.06
N ASP A 105 -13.94 -3.78 0.59
CA ASP A 105 -14.86 -4.49 1.46
C ASP A 105 -14.06 -5.44 2.37
N GLN A 106 -14.44 -5.50 3.66
CA GLN A 106 -13.80 -6.39 4.62
C GLN A 106 -13.84 -7.86 4.20
N THR A 107 -14.83 -8.26 3.41
CA THR A 107 -14.94 -9.64 2.91
C THR A 107 -13.84 -10.01 1.92
N LYS A 108 -13.18 -9.01 1.33
CA LYS A 108 -12.08 -9.19 0.39
C LYS A 108 -10.71 -9.19 1.06
N ILE A 109 -10.66 -8.98 2.35
CA ILE A 109 -9.42 -8.95 3.14
C ILE A 109 -9.25 -10.31 3.81
N ASP A 110 -8.04 -10.88 3.77
CA ASP A 110 -7.73 -12.11 4.47
C ASP A 110 -8.06 -11.97 5.96
N LYS A 111 -8.65 -13.01 6.53
CA LYS A 111 -9.08 -12.99 7.93
C LYS A 111 -7.94 -12.66 8.88
N SER A 112 -6.74 -13.18 8.63
CA SER A 112 -5.58 -12.91 9.48
C SER A 112 -5.21 -11.42 9.48
N ILE A 113 -5.29 -10.77 8.32
CA ILE A 113 -5.03 -9.33 8.19
C ILE A 113 -6.18 -8.54 8.81
N LEU A 114 -7.41 -8.95 8.56
CA LEU A 114 -8.60 -8.31 9.10
C LEU A 114 -8.59 -8.30 10.64
N ASP A 115 -8.21 -9.41 11.26
CA ASP A 115 -8.10 -9.52 12.71
C ASP A 115 -7.06 -8.54 13.26
N LYS A 116 -5.94 -8.36 12.58
CA LYS A 116 -4.92 -7.39 12.96
C LYS A 116 -5.42 -5.97 12.80
N LEU A 117 -6.13 -5.67 11.73
CA LEU A 117 -6.72 -4.35 11.52
C LEU A 117 -7.76 -4.00 12.58
N ASN A 118 -8.45 -4.99 13.09
CA ASN A 118 -9.46 -4.83 14.16
C ASN A 118 -8.86 -4.85 15.57
N GLY A 119 -7.53 -4.98 15.68
CA GLY A 119 -6.86 -5.00 16.96
C GLY A 119 -6.89 -6.32 17.70
N ASN A 120 -7.23 -7.41 17.01
CA ASN A 120 -7.30 -8.76 17.57
C ASN A 120 -6.00 -9.56 17.33
N SER A 121 -4.91 -8.87 17.30
CA SER A 121 -3.60 -9.49 17.09
C SER A 121 -3.13 -10.29 18.29
#